data_a104c2eea6ee3f7934ddfcb74936e834
#
_entry.id   a104c2eea6ee3f7934ddfcb74936e834
#
_cell.length_a   1.000
_cell.length_b   1.000
_cell.length_c   1.000
_cell.angle_alpha   90.00
_cell.angle_beta   90.00
_cell.angle_gamma   90.00
#
_symmetry.space_group_name_H-M   'P 1'
#
loop_
_entity.id
_entity.type
_entity.pdbx_description
1 polymer ?
#
loop_
_entity_poly.entity_id
_entity_poly.type
_entity_poly.pdbx_seq_one_letter_code
_entity_poly.pdbx_strand_id
1 'polypeptide(L)'
;PDYNITGTNDNARLFGDQTLFWIFNDKGNIHTETEAEPLGLEIHAQAFGFTADNEVNDMTFYNYKVINRSTLPLNDTYFGQWVDPDLGYYLDDYVGCDVNLGLGFCYNGDAEDEGGAGYGFNPPAIGVDFFEGPTADAFDGVDNDRDGVIDEEGELISMSKFVYYNIGPGDQGDPNTATDYYNYLRGRWKNNSPMCTNDRS
;
A
#
# COMPACT_ATOMS: atom_id res chain seq x y z
N PRO A 1 6.60 5.75 25.51
CA PRO A 1 7.71 5.59 24.60
C PRO A 1 8.46 6.90 24.50
N ASP A 2 9.76 6.85 24.82
CA ASP A 2 10.61 8.02 24.93
C ASP A 2 11.27 8.31 23.57
N TYR A 3 10.45 8.56 22.55
CA TYR A 3 10.96 8.97 21.25
C TYR A 3 11.48 10.40 21.35
N ASN A 4 12.78 10.58 21.24
CA ASN A 4 13.42 11.88 21.25
C ASN A 4 13.92 12.23 19.85
N ILE A 5 13.17 13.02 19.12
CA ILE A 5 13.49 13.48 17.76
C ILE A 5 14.83 14.24 17.68
N THR A 6 15.33 14.76 18.82
CA THR A 6 16.61 15.47 18.90
C THR A 6 17.73 14.62 19.47
N GLY A 7 17.45 13.36 19.84
CA GLY A 7 18.44 12.44 20.36
C GLY A 7 19.41 11.95 19.31
N THR A 8 20.67 11.82 19.66
CA THR A 8 21.75 11.42 18.74
C THR A 8 21.67 9.95 18.28
N ASN A 9 20.81 9.14 18.90
CA ASN A 9 20.66 7.71 18.61
C ASN A 9 19.38 7.35 17.86
N ASP A 10 18.40 8.26 17.77
CA ASP A 10 17.17 8.08 17.01
C ASP A 10 17.22 9.04 15.82
N ASN A 11 17.88 8.64 14.75
CA ASN A 11 17.99 9.40 13.53
C ASN A 11 16.66 9.42 12.76
N ALA A 12 15.61 10.05 13.32
CA ALA A 12 14.49 10.46 12.51
C ALA A 12 14.96 11.60 11.61
N ARG A 13 15.28 11.27 10.38
CA ARG A 13 15.45 12.29 9.34
C ARG A 13 14.08 12.89 9.07
N LEU A 14 13.96 14.18 9.23
CA LEU A 14 12.83 14.93 8.70
C LEU A 14 13.06 15.15 7.21
N PHE A 15 12.08 14.75 6.41
CA PHE A 15 12.11 14.92 4.95
C PHE A 15 11.14 16.01 4.53
N GLY A 16 11.44 16.63 3.40
CA GLY A 16 10.56 17.62 2.78
C GLY A 16 10.51 18.96 3.50
N ASP A 17 9.67 19.85 2.99
CA ASP A 17 9.39 21.17 3.56
C ASP A 17 8.33 21.10 4.66
N GLN A 18 7.48 20.09 4.60
CA GLN A 18 6.51 19.75 5.63
C GLN A 18 6.59 18.26 5.95
N THR A 19 6.61 17.95 7.24
CA THR A 19 6.66 16.56 7.73
C THR A 19 5.65 16.37 8.86
N LEU A 20 4.96 15.24 8.83
CA LEU A 20 4.16 14.69 9.92
C LEU A 20 4.80 13.39 10.38
N PHE A 21 4.84 13.17 11.68
CA PHE A 21 5.36 11.93 12.25
C PHE A 21 4.41 11.43 13.35
N TRP A 22 4.11 10.12 13.33
CA TRP A 22 3.30 9.49 14.37
C TRP A 22 3.68 8.03 14.57
N ILE A 23 3.32 7.48 15.72
CA ILE A 23 3.54 6.09 16.09
C ILE A 23 2.21 5.47 16.48
N PHE A 24 1.96 4.27 16.01
CA PHE A 24 0.80 3.49 16.40
C PHE A 24 1.16 1.99 16.50
N ASN A 25 0.25 1.21 17.07
CA ASN A 25 0.40 -0.23 17.22
C ASN A 25 -0.94 -0.93 17.02
N ASP A 26 -0.90 -2.24 16.86
CA ASP A 26 -2.07 -3.08 16.63
C ASP A 26 -2.67 -3.69 17.90
N LYS A 27 -2.16 -3.33 19.12
CA LYS A 27 -2.65 -3.87 20.40
C LYS A 27 -3.58 -2.94 21.17
N GLY A 28 -3.81 -1.75 20.67
CA GLY A 28 -4.51 -0.71 21.43
C GLY A 28 -6.03 -0.86 21.53
N ASN A 29 -6.63 -1.69 20.71
CA ASN A 29 -8.08 -1.87 20.61
C ASN A 29 -8.45 -3.28 20.14
N ILE A 30 -9.75 -3.59 20.19
CA ILE A 30 -10.30 -4.82 19.61
C ILE A 30 -10.45 -4.63 18.10
N HIS A 31 -10.01 -5.61 17.34
CA HIS A 31 -10.07 -5.59 15.88
C HIS A 31 -11.46 -6.06 15.39
N THR A 32 -12.46 -5.19 15.57
CA THR A 32 -13.85 -5.52 15.24
C THR A 32 -14.11 -5.70 13.74
N GLU A 33 -13.29 -5.12 12.89
CA GLU A 33 -13.43 -5.17 11.44
C GLU A 33 -12.93 -6.47 10.83
N THR A 34 -11.86 -7.02 11.40
CA THR A 34 -11.23 -8.24 10.89
C THR A 34 -11.45 -9.45 11.78
N GLU A 35 -11.88 -9.23 13.03
CA GLU A 35 -11.97 -10.25 14.09
C GLU A 35 -10.63 -10.96 14.35
N ALA A 36 -9.51 -10.33 13.97
CA ALA A 36 -8.18 -10.88 14.13
C ALA A 36 -7.57 -10.55 15.49
N GLU A 37 -6.73 -11.46 15.97
CA GLU A 37 -5.85 -11.17 17.11
C GLU A 37 -4.70 -10.23 16.66
N PRO A 38 -4.22 -9.34 17.54
CA PRO A 38 -3.11 -8.47 17.22
C PRO A 38 -1.80 -9.24 17.01
N LEU A 39 -1.05 -8.85 16.01
CA LEU A 39 0.27 -9.43 15.70
C LEU A 39 1.36 -8.95 16.68
N GLY A 40 1.17 -7.80 17.29
CA GLY A 40 2.15 -7.15 18.15
C GLY A 40 3.13 -6.29 17.38
N LEU A 41 2.64 -5.56 16.40
CA LEU A 41 3.40 -4.61 15.60
C LEU A 41 3.37 -3.21 16.21
N GLU A 42 4.47 -2.49 16.06
CA GLU A 42 4.57 -1.05 16.25
C GLU A 42 5.00 -0.42 14.93
N ILE A 43 4.29 0.60 14.50
CA ILE A 43 4.54 1.27 13.23
C ILE A 43 4.93 2.72 13.50
N HIS A 44 6.10 3.13 13.00
CA HIS A 44 6.51 4.52 12.94
C HIS A 44 6.22 5.02 11.54
N ALA A 45 5.33 5.98 11.43
CA ALA A 45 4.89 6.53 10.16
C ALA A 45 5.37 7.97 10.02
N GLN A 46 5.80 8.31 8.82
CA GLN A 46 6.18 9.65 8.44
C GLN A 46 5.53 10.00 7.10
N ALA A 47 4.83 11.11 7.04
CA ALA A 47 4.32 11.69 5.81
C ALA A 47 5.03 13.00 5.54
N PHE A 48 5.40 13.27 4.30
CA PHE A 48 6.11 14.50 3.95
C PHE A 48 5.80 14.94 2.52
N GLY A 49 6.05 16.21 2.24
CA GLY A 49 5.89 16.82 0.94
C GLY A 49 6.92 17.91 0.69
N PHE A 50 7.02 18.30 -0.56
CA PHE A 50 7.96 19.33 -1.02
C PHE A 50 7.21 20.46 -1.73
N THR A 51 7.71 21.67 -1.58
CA THR A 51 7.33 22.79 -2.43
C THR A 51 8.27 22.83 -3.62
N ALA A 52 7.76 22.56 -4.81
CA ALA A 52 8.56 22.47 -6.03
C ALA A 52 7.82 23.13 -7.21
N ASP A 53 8.56 23.49 -8.24
CA ASP A 53 8.01 24.05 -9.49
C ASP A 53 7.78 22.96 -10.56
N ASN A 54 7.62 21.72 -10.12
CA ASN A 54 7.36 20.54 -10.97
C ASN A 54 6.36 19.60 -10.28
N GLU A 55 6.15 18.43 -10.87
CA GLU A 55 5.17 17.41 -10.44
C GLU A 55 5.38 16.91 -9.01
N VAL A 56 6.57 17.08 -8.44
CA VAL A 56 6.83 16.71 -7.03
C VAL A 56 5.98 17.56 -6.07
N ASN A 57 5.56 18.76 -6.47
CA ASN A 57 4.65 19.61 -5.70
C ASN A 57 3.26 18.97 -5.51
N ASP A 58 2.87 18.08 -6.40
CA ASP A 58 1.57 17.39 -6.38
C ASP A 58 1.65 16.01 -5.75
N MET A 59 2.78 15.69 -5.11
CA MET A 59 3.05 14.41 -4.47
C MET A 59 3.09 14.51 -2.95
N THR A 60 2.59 13.48 -2.27
CA THR A 60 2.83 13.23 -0.85
C THR A 60 3.55 11.90 -0.69
N PHE A 61 4.55 11.88 0.16
CA PHE A 61 5.40 10.72 0.39
C PHE A 61 5.15 10.14 1.77
N TYR A 62 5.24 8.82 1.88
CA TYR A 62 5.04 8.10 3.13
C TYR A 62 6.19 7.14 3.38
N ASN A 63 6.69 7.11 4.60
CA ASN A 63 7.69 6.15 5.06
C ASN A 63 7.14 5.43 6.28
N TYR A 64 7.15 4.11 6.25
CA TYR A 64 6.69 3.26 7.34
C TYR A 64 7.81 2.37 7.84
N LYS A 65 8.16 2.51 9.11
CA LYS A 65 9.04 1.56 9.80
C LYS A 65 8.18 0.63 10.64
N VAL A 66 8.11 -0.62 10.24
CA VAL A 66 7.36 -1.68 10.93
C VAL A 66 8.29 -2.43 11.87
N ILE A 67 7.91 -2.55 13.13
CA ILE A 67 8.70 -3.15 14.19
C ILE A 67 7.89 -4.28 14.83
N ASN A 68 8.40 -5.49 14.76
CA ASN A 68 7.83 -6.61 15.50
C ASN A 68 8.19 -6.48 16.99
N ARG A 69 7.19 -6.18 17.82
CA ARG A 69 7.30 -6.11 19.28
C ARG A 69 6.82 -7.39 19.97
N SER A 70 6.36 -8.37 19.19
CA SER A 70 5.99 -9.68 19.72
C SER A 70 7.24 -10.53 19.98
N THR A 71 7.03 -11.67 20.64
CA THR A 71 8.10 -12.66 20.86
C THR A 71 8.12 -13.76 19.81
N LEU A 72 7.23 -13.66 18.81
CA LEU A 72 7.07 -14.66 17.75
C LEU A 72 7.62 -14.13 16.43
N PRO A 73 8.25 -14.97 15.61
CA PRO A 73 8.54 -14.63 14.23
C PRO A 73 7.24 -14.50 13.44
N LEU A 74 7.20 -13.60 12.50
CA LEU A 74 6.12 -13.46 11.54
C LEU A 74 6.56 -14.14 10.24
N ASN A 75 5.85 -15.17 9.83
CA ASN A 75 6.11 -15.90 8.58
C ASN A 75 5.00 -15.59 7.58
N ASP A 76 5.29 -15.73 6.29
CA ASP A 76 4.35 -15.47 5.20
C ASP A 76 3.65 -14.11 5.36
N THR A 77 4.44 -13.08 5.61
CA THR A 77 3.97 -11.72 5.87
C THR A 77 3.80 -10.95 4.56
N TYR A 78 2.66 -10.27 4.42
CA TYR A 78 2.35 -9.44 3.26
C TYR A 78 2.06 -8.02 3.72
N PHE A 79 2.57 -7.05 2.98
CA PHE A 79 2.26 -5.64 3.16
C PHE A 79 1.39 -5.18 2.00
N GLY A 80 0.36 -4.42 2.29
CA GLY A 80 -0.51 -3.84 1.28
C GLY A 80 -0.78 -2.38 1.57
N GLN A 81 -0.74 -1.56 0.53
CA GLN A 81 -1.25 -0.20 0.58
C GLN A 81 -2.70 -0.24 0.10
N TRP A 82 -3.63 0.00 1.01
CA TRP A 82 -5.04 0.17 0.67
C TRP A 82 -5.32 1.62 0.33
N VAL A 83 -6.05 1.83 -0.75
CA VAL A 83 -6.41 3.17 -1.23
C VAL A 83 -7.85 3.14 -1.73
N ASP A 84 -8.61 4.16 -1.36
CA ASP A 84 -9.97 4.42 -1.84
C ASP A 84 -9.99 5.87 -2.39
N PRO A 85 -9.69 6.03 -3.67
CA PRO A 85 -9.40 7.34 -4.24
C PRO A 85 -10.66 8.01 -4.78
N ASP A 86 -11.67 8.29 -3.99
CA ASP A 86 -12.87 9.01 -4.45
C ASP A 86 -12.51 10.14 -5.44
N LEU A 87 -12.43 9.79 -6.74
CA LEU A 87 -11.98 10.69 -7.79
C LEU A 87 -13.18 11.34 -8.47
N GLY A 88 -13.78 12.33 -7.80
CA GLY A 88 -14.95 13.03 -8.33
C GLY A 88 -16.22 12.16 -8.35
N TYR A 89 -16.75 11.87 -9.54
CA TYR A 89 -17.94 11.04 -9.70
C TYR A 89 -17.56 9.57 -9.92
N TYR A 90 -17.60 8.79 -8.87
CA TYR A 90 -17.06 7.43 -8.76
C TYR A 90 -17.61 6.38 -9.75
N LEU A 91 -18.67 6.66 -10.52
CA LEU A 91 -19.30 5.67 -11.42
C LEU A 91 -18.61 5.54 -12.78
N ASP A 92 -17.77 6.47 -13.15
CA ASP A 92 -17.02 6.50 -14.41
C ASP A 92 -15.49 6.42 -14.21
N ASP A 93 -15.07 6.15 -12.97
CA ASP A 93 -13.69 5.90 -12.64
C ASP A 93 -13.21 4.49 -13.02
N TYR A 94 -11.99 4.42 -13.50
CA TYR A 94 -11.28 3.19 -13.81
C TYR A 94 -10.00 3.08 -13.02
N VAL A 95 -9.64 1.86 -12.65
CA VAL A 95 -8.41 1.56 -11.95
C VAL A 95 -7.52 0.65 -12.79
N GLY A 96 -6.22 0.81 -12.61
CA GLY A 96 -5.22 -0.01 -13.27
C GLY A 96 -3.90 -0.03 -12.51
N CYS A 97 -2.95 -0.78 -13.04
CA CYS A 97 -1.60 -0.81 -12.50
C CYS A 97 -0.55 -0.92 -13.59
N ASP A 98 0.64 -0.40 -13.31
CA ASP A 98 1.86 -0.70 -14.02
C ASP A 98 2.77 -1.51 -13.10
N VAL A 99 2.95 -2.79 -13.41
CA VAL A 99 3.69 -3.72 -12.56
C VAL A 99 5.18 -3.39 -12.52
N ASN A 100 5.73 -2.87 -13.62
CA ASN A 100 7.16 -2.55 -13.70
C ASN A 100 7.50 -1.30 -12.88
N LEU A 101 6.55 -0.39 -12.78
CA LEU A 101 6.71 0.82 -11.98
C LEU A 101 6.28 0.64 -10.52
N GLY A 102 5.63 -0.48 -10.15
CA GLY A 102 5.03 -0.62 -8.83
C GLY A 102 3.84 0.30 -8.60
N LEU A 103 3.23 0.81 -9.66
CA LEU A 103 2.23 1.88 -9.66
C LEU A 103 0.81 1.33 -9.76
N GLY A 104 -0.06 1.69 -8.81
CA GLY A 104 -1.51 1.64 -8.94
C GLY A 104 -2.06 3.01 -9.32
N PHE A 105 -3.13 3.07 -10.13
CA PHE A 105 -3.70 4.35 -10.55
C PHE A 105 -5.21 4.29 -10.74
N CYS A 106 -5.85 5.46 -10.57
CA CYS A 106 -7.26 5.69 -10.86
C CYS A 106 -7.39 6.91 -11.76
N TYR A 107 -8.30 6.84 -12.72
CA TYR A 107 -8.56 7.90 -13.68
C TYR A 107 -9.99 7.86 -14.16
N ASN A 108 -10.51 9.02 -14.58
CA ASN A 108 -11.84 9.13 -15.18
C ASN A 108 -11.91 8.45 -16.55
N GLY A 109 -13.03 7.83 -16.89
CA GLY A 109 -13.22 7.03 -18.11
C GLY A 109 -13.23 7.81 -19.41
N ASP A 110 -13.55 9.10 -19.35
CA ASP A 110 -13.51 9.99 -20.49
C ASP A 110 -12.98 11.40 -20.18
N ALA A 111 -13.32 12.42 -20.94
CA ALA A 111 -12.77 13.77 -20.79
C ALA A 111 -13.59 14.68 -19.85
N GLU A 112 -14.71 14.22 -19.35
CA GLU A 112 -15.60 14.97 -18.48
C GLU A 112 -16.03 14.08 -17.29
N ASP A 113 -15.77 14.54 -16.10
CA ASP A 113 -16.21 13.93 -14.85
C ASP A 113 -17.50 14.59 -14.42
N GLU A 114 -18.62 13.88 -14.54
CA GLU A 114 -19.97 14.41 -14.40
C GLU A 114 -20.45 14.40 -12.94
N GLY A 115 -21.67 14.86 -12.79
CA GLY A 115 -22.37 14.85 -11.52
C GLY A 115 -22.01 15.99 -10.59
N GLY A 116 -22.64 15.99 -9.40
CA GLY A 116 -22.48 17.07 -8.43
C GLY A 116 -21.15 17.08 -7.67
N ALA A 117 -20.41 15.97 -7.73
CA ALA A 117 -19.09 15.82 -7.12
C ALA A 117 -17.96 15.78 -8.17
N GLY A 118 -18.30 15.72 -9.47
CA GLY A 118 -17.35 15.63 -10.56
C GLY A 118 -16.48 16.88 -10.73
N TYR A 119 -15.30 16.69 -11.28
CA TYR A 119 -14.34 17.75 -11.58
C TYR A 119 -14.67 18.54 -12.87
N GLY A 120 -15.59 18.03 -13.69
CA GLY A 120 -15.88 18.58 -15.01
C GLY A 120 -14.85 18.18 -16.07
N PHE A 121 -14.61 19.07 -17.04
CA PHE A 121 -13.69 18.79 -18.14
C PHE A 121 -12.23 18.69 -17.70
N ASN A 122 -11.51 17.72 -18.27
CA ASN A 122 -10.12 17.39 -17.97
C ASN A 122 -9.90 17.06 -16.50
N PRO A 123 -10.58 16.02 -15.98
CA PRO A 123 -10.42 15.58 -14.60
C PRO A 123 -8.99 15.12 -14.31
N PRO A 124 -8.56 15.18 -13.04
CA PRO A 124 -7.27 14.68 -12.64
C PRO A 124 -7.23 13.15 -12.69
N ALA A 125 -6.04 12.59 -12.59
CA ALA A 125 -5.80 11.20 -12.24
C ALA A 125 -4.98 11.12 -10.96
N ILE A 126 -5.08 10.01 -10.23
CA ILE A 126 -4.29 9.75 -9.05
C ILE A 126 -3.46 8.48 -9.22
N GLY A 127 -2.21 8.52 -8.79
CA GLY A 127 -1.33 7.36 -8.74
C GLY A 127 -0.84 7.10 -7.33
N VAL A 128 -0.65 5.82 -7.01
CA VAL A 128 -0.02 5.37 -5.77
C VAL A 128 1.14 4.47 -6.15
N ASP A 129 2.33 4.92 -5.87
CA ASP A 129 3.58 4.27 -6.23
C ASP A 129 4.21 3.62 -5.00
N PHE A 130 4.69 2.41 -5.16
CA PHE A 130 5.39 1.64 -4.15
C PHE A 130 6.87 1.64 -4.45
N PHE A 131 7.56 2.72 -4.07
CA PHE A 131 8.95 2.96 -4.42
C PHE A 131 9.94 1.96 -3.84
N GLU A 132 9.71 1.55 -2.58
CA GLU A 132 10.67 0.74 -1.85
C GLU A 132 9.96 -0.13 -0.82
N GLY A 133 10.15 -1.44 -0.93
CA GLY A 133 9.65 -2.43 0.01
C GLY A 133 10.64 -2.76 1.12
N PRO A 134 10.29 -3.71 1.98
CA PRO A 134 11.24 -4.26 2.93
C PRO A 134 12.31 -5.10 2.22
N THR A 135 13.43 -5.34 2.92
CA THR A 135 14.45 -6.27 2.43
C THR A 135 13.85 -7.68 2.30
N ALA A 136 14.14 -8.33 1.20
CA ALA A 136 13.75 -9.71 0.92
C ALA A 136 14.45 -10.71 1.85
N ASP A 137 13.90 -11.90 1.96
CA ASP A 137 14.55 -13.00 2.64
C ASP A 137 15.76 -13.47 1.83
N ALA A 138 16.91 -13.54 2.46
CA ALA A 138 18.13 -13.98 1.80
C ALA A 138 18.01 -15.46 1.35
N PHE A 139 18.36 -15.73 0.12
CA PHE A 139 18.40 -17.08 -0.45
C PHE A 139 17.04 -17.79 -0.55
N ASP A 140 15.97 -17.03 -0.85
CA ASP A 140 14.63 -17.59 -1.08
C ASP A 140 14.42 -18.10 -2.52
N GLY A 141 15.35 -17.82 -3.42
CA GLY A 141 15.34 -18.24 -4.81
C GLY A 141 14.39 -17.43 -5.69
N VAL A 142 13.99 -16.25 -5.24
CA VAL A 142 13.08 -15.35 -5.95
C VAL A 142 13.82 -14.07 -6.30
N ASP A 143 13.62 -13.54 -7.48
CA ASP A 143 13.98 -12.19 -7.89
C ASP A 143 12.88 -11.25 -7.40
N ASN A 144 13.06 -10.69 -6.20
CA ASN A 144 12.01 -9.96 -5.48
C ASN A 144 11.82 -8.53 -6.00
N ASP A 145 12.84 -7.90 -6.56
CA ASP A 145 12.78 -6.57 -7.13
C ASP A 145 12.66 -6.57 -8.67
N ARG A 146 12.79 -7.76 -9.29
CA ARG A 146 12.63 -8.01 -10.72
C ARG A 146 13.67 -7.33 -11.62
N ASP A 147 14.87 -7.18 -11.11
CA ASP A 147 15.98 -6.64 -11.89
C ASP A 147 16.68 -7.69 -12.78
N GLY A 148 16.35 -8.98 -12.59
CA GLY A 148 16.87 -10.14 -13.34
C GLY A 148 17.98 -10.88 -12.61
N VAL A 149 18.35 -10.46 -11.42
CA VAL A 149 19.25 -11.15 -10.51
C VAL A 149 18.43 -11.80 -9.39
N ILE A 150 18.87 -12.94 -8.89
CA ILE A 150 18.17 -13.68 -7.83
C ILE A 150 19.06 -13.70 -6.60
N ASP A 151 18.48 -13.41 -5.43
CA ASP A 151 19.16 -13.50 -4.14
C ASP A 151 20.40 -12.58 -3.99
N GLU A 152 20.38 -11.38 -4.53
CA GLU A 152 21.49 -10.44 -4.29
C GLU A 152 21.41 -9.77 -2.91
N GLU A 153 22.57 -9.30 -2.45
CA GLU A 153 22.69 -8.67 -1.15
C GLU A 153 21.92 -7.33 -1.10
N GLY A 154 20.94 -7.26 -0.22
CA GLY A 154 20.14 -6.04 -0.01
C GLY A 154 18.95 -5.91 -0.95
N GLU A 155 18.58 -6.99 -1.65
CA GLU A 155 17.40 -7.05 -2.49
C GLU A 155 16.16 -6.59 -1.76
N LEU A 156 15.33 -5.80 -2.43
CA LEU A 156 14.10 -5.22 -1.88
C LEU A 156 12.86 -5.86 -2.52
N ILE A 157 11.82 -6.02 -1.74
CA ILE A 157 10.56 -6.55 -2.27
C ILE A 157 9.83 -5.46 -3.05
N SER A 158 9.56 -5.70 -4.32
CA SER A 158 8.73 -4.84 -5.16
C SER A 158 7.24 -5.24 -5.08
N MET A 159 6.37 -4.46 -5.72
CA MET A 159 4.94 -4.75 -5.79
C MET A 159 4.68 -6.08 -6.49
N SER A 160 4.19 -7.07 -5.77
CA SER A 160 3.93 -8.41 -6.30
C SER A 160 2.49 -8.62 -6.75
N LYS A 161 1.53 -7.84 -6.24
CA LYS A 161 0.10 -7.98 -6.51
C LYS A 161 -0.58 -6.62 -6.57
N PHE A 162 -1.52 -6.49 -7.48
CA PHE A 162 -2.50 -5.42 -7.50
C PHE A 162 -3.89 -6.05 -7.42
N VAL A 163 -4.73 -5.53 -6.55
CA VAL A 163 -6.08 -6.03 -6.32
C VAL A 163 -7.04 -4.87 -6.36
N TYR A 164 -8.11 -5.04 -7.12
CA TYR A 164 -9.25 -4.15 -7.14
C TYR A 164 -10.51 -4.93 -6.75
N TYR A 165 -11.34 -4.35 -5.92
CA TYR A 165 -12.63 -4.92 -5.56
C TYR A 165 -13.67 -3.82 -5.34
N ASN A 166 -14.93 -4.15 -5.60
CA ASN A 166 -16.06 -3.26 -5.39
C ASN A 166 -16.82 -3.61 -4.11
N ILE A 167 -17.53 -2.63 -3.55
CA ILE A 167 -18.50 -2.84 -2.48
C ILE A 167 -19.53 -3.85 -2.95
N GLY A 168 -19.72 -4.92 -2.21
CA GLY A 168 -20.75 -5.89 -2.50
C GLY A 168 -20.61 -7.23 -1.77
N PRO A 169 -21.69 -7.98 -1.71
CA PRO A 169 -21.67 -9.35 -1.22
C PRO A 169 -21.01 -10.27 -2.23
N GLY A 170 -20.43 -11.36 -1.75
CA GLY A 170 -19.86 -12.40 -2.60
C GLY A 170 -18.35 -12.47 -2.48
N ASP A 171 -17.77 -13.40 -3.23
CA ASP A 171 -16.35 -13.77 -3.11
C ASP A 171 -15.40 -12.68 -3.60
N GLN A 172 -15.88 -11.77 -4.43
CA GLN A 172 -15.13 -10.67 -5.03
C GLN A 172 -15.44 -9.29 -4.41
N GLY A 173 -16.27 -9.26 -3.37
CA GLY A 173 -16.65 -8.03 -2.66
C GLY A 173 -15.72 -7.70 -1.50
N ASP A 174 -16.13 -6.76 -0.66
CA ASP A 174 -15.35 -6.30 0.49
C ASP A 174 -14.88 -7.45 1.37
N PRO A 175 -13.62 -7.44 1.81
CA PRO A 175 -13.14 -8.37 2.81
C PRO A 175 -13.80 -8.07 4.16
N ASN A 176 -14.18 -9.12 4.91
CA ASN A 176 -14.88 -8.99 6.19
C ASN A 176 -14.15 -9.67 7.36
N THR A 177 -13.26 -10.60 7.05
CA THR A 177 -12.51 -11.36 8.06
C THR A 177 -11.02 -11.26 7.82
N ALA A 178 -10.23 -11.55 8.84
CA ALA A 178 -8.77 -11.62 8.71
C ALA A 178 -8.33 -12.54 7.54
N THR A 179 -9.05 -13.64 7.33
CA THR A 179 -8.78 -14.56 6.22
C THR A 179 -9.04 -13.92 4.86
N ASP A 180 -10.09 -13.12 4.73
CA ASP A 180 -10.39 -12.42 3.48
C ASP A 180 -9.31 -11.39 3.15
N TYR A 181 -8.92 -10.56 4.12
CA TYR A 181 -7.83 -9.60 3.97
C TYR A 181 -6.52 -10.29 3.60
N TYR A 182 -6.18 -11.38 4.28
CA TYR A 182 -4.97 -12.14 3.98
C TYR A 182 -5.01 -12.75 2.58
N ASN A 183 -6.15 -13.25 2.14
CA ASN A 183 -6.33 -13.76 0.79
C ASN A 183 -6.12 -12.66 -0.26
N TYR A 184 -6.68 -11.46 -0.04
CA TYR A 184 -6.51 -10.33 -0.96
C TYR A 184 -5.05 -9.89 -1.06
N LEU A 185 -4.34 -9.78 0.06
CA LEU A 185 -2.92 -9.49 0.07
C LEU A 185 -2.09 -10.51 -0.73
N ARG A 186 -2.57 -11.75 -0.82
CA ARG A 186 -1.96 -12.84 -1.59
C ARG A 186 -2.44 -12.92 -3.05
N GLY A 187 -3.28 -12.00 -3.49
CA GLY A 187 -3.90 -12.05 -4.83
C GLY A 187 -4.91 -13.18 -4.99
N ARG A 188 -5.70 -13.44 -3.96
CA ARG A 188 -6.77 -14.46 -3.96
C ARG A 188 -8.09 -13.84 -3.53
N TRP A 189 -9.18 -14.34 -4.10
CA TRP A 189 -10.52 -13.97 -3.68
C TRP A 189 -10.87 -14.55 -2.29
N LYS A 190 -11.98 -14.10 -1.67
CA LYS A 190 -12.40 -14.57 -0.33
C LYS A 190 -12.54 -16.09 -0.24
N ASN A 191 -12.98 -16.76 -1.30
CA ASN A 191 -13.08 -18.22 -1.39
C ASN A 191 -11.71 -18.92 -1.64
N ASN A 192 -10.60 -18.17 -1.55
CA ASN A 192 -9.24 -18.65 -1.77
C ASN A 192 -8.92 -19.08 -3.23
N SER A 193 -9.80 -18.81 -4.20
CA SER A 193 -9.45 -18.98 -5.61
C SER A 193 -8.45 -17.90 -6.04
N PRO A 194 -7.50 -18.20 -6.94
CA PRO A 194 -6.58 -17.18 -7.44
C PRO A 194 -7.36 -16.11 -8.19
N MET A 195 -6.98 -14.85 -8.01
CA MET A 195 -7.41 -13.79 -8.91
C MET A 195 -6.82 -14.11 -10.27
N CYS A 196 -7.67 -14.32 -11.26
CA CYS A 196 -7.20 -14.75 -12.56
C CYS A 196 -6.14 -13.80 -13.09
N THR A 197 -4.94 -14.30 -13.26
CA THR A 197 -4.05 -13.77 -14.25
C THR A 197 -4.74 -14.05 -15.59
N ASN A 198 -5.08 -13.01 -16.34
CA ASN A 198 -5.36 -13.21 -17.75
C ASN A 198 -4.06 -13.71 -18.35
N ASP A 199 -3.91 -15.02 -18.46
CA ASP A 199 -2.95 -15.64 -19.35
C ASP A 199 -3.33 -15.21 -20.79
N ARG A 200 -2.89 -14.01 -21.15
CA ARG A 200 -2.74 -13.65 -22.54
C ARG A 200 -1.42 -14.25 -22.99
N SER A 201 -1.52 -15.51 -23.41
CA SER A 201 -0.54 -16.12 -24.31
C SER A 201 -0.30 -15.26 -25.55
#